data_0ff280143edfe16b992c8da051dec3aa
#
_entry.id   0ff280143edfe16b992c8da051dec3aa
#
_cell.length_a   1.000
_cell.length_b   1.000
_cell.length_c   1.000
_cell.angle_alpha   90.00
_cell.angle_beta   90.00
_cell.angle_gamma   90.00
#
_symmetry.space_group_name_H-M   'P 1'
#
loop_
_entity.id
_entity.type
_entity.pdbx_description
1 polymer ?
#
loop_
_entity_poly.entity_id
_entity_poly.type
_entity_poly.pdbx_seq_one_letter_code
_entity_poly.pdbx_strand_id
1 'polypeptide(L)'
;GRANRGHTFKDVEKASKLIRWYGFNLGHQMMVGLPESSRIDEINTAKALIKLKPKMIRIYPVLVIKGTKLEKEYNNGTYEPLSVVQAVETCKQLVRMFNDKKIDVIRVGLQNTEEICEPGSNQSEVVAGPFHPAFRQLVETGLWYDENVKKKKKLNVKVKEVKVTVN
;
A
#
# COMPACT_ATOMS: atom_id res chain seq x y z
N GLY A 1 -20.01 -6.56 1.69
CA GLY A 1 -18.94 -6.42 0.70
C GLY A 1 -17.92 -7.53 0.83
N ARG A 2 -17.12 -7.80 -0.18
CA ARG A 2 -16.17 -8.92 -0.30
C ARG A 2 -15.16 -9.01 0.86
N ALA A 3 -14.70 -7.87 1.38
CA ALA A 3 -13.75 -7.82 2.50
C ALA A 3 -14.38 -8.07 3.88
N ASN A 4 -15.68 -8.37 3.97
CA ASN A 4 -16.44 -8.69 5.19
C ASN A 4 -16.17 -7.73 6.38
N ARG A 5 -16.06 -6.42 6.09
CA ARG A 5 -15.68 -5.42 7.10
C ARG A 5 -16.81 -4.93 8.00
N GLY A 6 -18.05 -5.36 7.77
CA GLY A 6 -19.22 -4.96 8.55
C GLY A 6 -19.64 -3.49 8.39
N HIS A 7 -19.01 -2.72 7.48
CA HIS A 7 -19.38 -1.33 7.20
C HIS A 7 -19.26 -1.01 5.70
N THR A 8 -19.93 0.03 5.25
CA THR A 8 -19.97 0.50 3.87
C THR A 8 -19.08 1.73 3.69
N PHE A 9 -18.83 2.10 2.42
CA PHE A 9 -18.13 3.36 2.14
C PHE A 9 -18.93 4.59 2.62
N LYS A 10 -20.28 4.52 2.64
CA LYS A 10 -21.12 5.59 3.21
C LYS A 10 -20.85 5.80 4.71
N ASP A 11 -20.58 4.73 5.44
CA ASP A 11 -20.22 4.83 6.86
C ASP A 11 -18.85 5.50 7.05
N VAL A 12 -17.90 5.17 6.18
CA VAL A 12 -16.59 5.85 6.13
C VAL A 12 -16.75 7.34 5.84
N GLU A 13 -17.61 7.72 4.89
CA GLU A 13 -17.89 9.13 4.57
C GLU A 13 -18.52 9.87 5.77
N LYS A 14 -19.50 9.26 6.43
CA LYS A 14 -20.14 9.86 7.62
C LYS A 14 -19.13 10.06 8.74
N ALA A 15 -18.36 9.04 9.07
CA ALA A 15 -17.32 9.10 10.10
C ALA A 15 -16.28 10.18 9.76
N SER A 16 -15.84 10.26 8.50
CA SER A 16 -14.87 11.26 8.05
C SER A 16 -15.39 12.69 8.19
N LYS A 17 -16.65 12.92 7.85
CA LYS A 17 -17.28 14.24 8.05
C LYS A 17 -17.34 14.60 9.53
N LEU A 18 -17.72 13.64 10.38
CA LEU A 18 -17.84 13.86 11.82
C LEU A 18 -16.50 14.18 12.47
N ILE A 19 -15.44 13.40 12.16
CA ILE A 19 -14.06 13.62 12.66
C ILE A 19 -13.62 15.04 12.33
N ARG A 20 -13.83 15.48 11.09
CA ARG A 20 -13.45 16.83 10.65
C ARG A 20 -14.30 17.92 11.30
N TRP A 21 -15.59 17.68 11.48
CA TRP A 21 -16.49 18.62 12.12
C TRP A 21 -16.09 18.91 13.57
N TYR A 22 -15.59 17.88 14.28
CA TYR A 22 -15.03 18.05 15.63
C TYR A 22 -13.60 18.64 15.64
N GLY A 23 -13.03 19.02 14.50
CA GLY A 23 -11.71 19.64 14.43
C GLY A 23 -10.52 18.66 14.49
N PHE A 24 -10.77 17.35 14.46
CA PHE A 24 -9.67 16.36 14.47
C PHE A 24 -9.02 16.21 13.11
N ASN A 25 -7.74 15.81 13.13
CA ASN A 25 -7.03 15.43 11.92
C ASN A 25 -7.54 14.06 11.43
N LEU A 26 -8.15 14.05 10.23
CA LEU A 26 -8.62 12.83 9.61
C LEU A 26 -7.44 12.02 9.05
N GLY A 27 -7.32 10.77 9.45
CA GLY A 27 -6.43 9.78 8.84
C GLY A 27 -7.22 8.62 8.27
N HIS A 28 -6.78 8.08 7.13
CA HIS A 28 -7.33 6.87 6.55
C HIS A 28 -6.28 5.77 6.45
N GLN A 29 -6.76 4.55 6.28
CA GLN A 29 -5.96 3.39 5.95
C GLN A 29 -6.61 2.67 4.78
N MET A 30 -5.79 2.22 3.83
CA MET A 30 -6.23 1.36 2.75
C MET A 30 -5.34 0.12 2.63
N MET A 31 -5.90 -0.92 2.05
CA MET A 31 -5.19 -2.16 1.78
C MET A 31 -5.03 -2.35 0.27
N VAL A 32 -3.98 -3.06 -0.13
CA VAL A 32 -3.61 -3.35 -1.52
C VAL A 32 -3.51 -4.86 -1.68
N GLY A 33 -4.14 -5.42 -2.71
CA GLY A 33 -4.14 -6.86 -2.98
C GLY A 33 -5.20 -7.63 -2.19
N LEU A 34 -6.34 -7.02 -1.87
CA LEU A 34 -7.47 -7.75 -1.29
C LEU A 34 -8.03 -8.79 -2.27
N PRO A 35 -8.61 -9.91 -1.78
CA PRO A 35 -9.29 -10.87 -2.64
C PRO A 35 -10.26 -10.20 -3.62
N GLU A 36 -10.24 -10.63 -4.87
CA GLU A 36 -11.06 -10.12 -5.98
C GLU A 36 -10.89 -8.61 -6.27
N SER A 37 -9.90 -7.95 -5.68
CA SER A 37 -9.56 -6.54 -5.96
C SER A 37 -8.55 -6.47 -7.10
N SER A 38 -8.79 -5.57 -8.01
CA SER A 38 -7.85 -5.23 -9.08
C SER A 38 -7.09 -3.95 -8.76
N ARG A 39 -5.99 -3.71 -9.48
CA ARG A 39 -5.26 -2.43 -9.39
C ARG A 39 -6.17 -1.22 -9.68
N ILE A 40 -7.18 -1.39 -10.54
CA ILE A 40 -8.14 -0.32 -10.86
C ILE A 40 -9.02 -0.02 -9.65
N ASP A 41 -9.45 -1.06 -8.91
CA ASP A 41 -10.26 -0.89 -7.69
C ASP A 41 -9.47 -0.16 -6.60
N GLU A 42 -8.18 -0.45 -6.47
CA GLU A 42 -7.28 0.22 -5.54
C GLU A 42 -7.09 1.69 -5.89
N ILE A 43 -6.90 2.01 -7.17
CA ILE A 43 -6.83 3.39 -7.66
C ILE A 43 -8.16 4.12 -7.42
N ASN A 44 -9.30 3.48 -7.66
CA ASN A 44 -10.61 4.07 -7.42
C ASN A 44 -10.86 4.28 -5.93
N THR A 45 -10.42 3.36 -5.07
CA THR A 45 -10.43 3.52 -3.62
C THR A 45 -9.60 4.73 -3.20
N ALA A 46 -8.39 4.88 -3.71
CA ALA A 46 -7.55 6.04 -3.43
C ALA A 46 -8.22 7.36 -3.86
N LYS A 47 -8.80 7.41 -5.06
CA LYS A 47 -9.56 8.58 -5.54
C LYS A 47 -10.74 8.91 -4.61
N ALA A 48 -11.46 7.91 -4.12
CA ALA A 48 -12.57 8.09 -3.20
C ALA A 48 -12.09 8.63 -1.84
N LEU A 49 -10.99 8.09 -1.30
CA LEU A 49 -10.38 8.57 -0.05
C LEU A 49 -9.84 10.00 -0.18
N ILE A 50 -9.22 10.34 -1.31
CA ILE A 50 -8.75 11.71 -1.59
C ILE A 50 -9.90 12.73 -1.54
N LYS A 51 -11.08 12.39 -2.04
CA LYS A 51 -12.28 13.26 -1.97
C LYS A 51 -12.70 13.57 -0.54
N LEU A 52 -12.41 12.69 0.41
CA LEU A 52 -12.68 12.91 1.83
C LEU A 52 -11.67 13.87 2.49
N LYS A 53 -10.62 14.29 1.77
CA LYS A 53 -9.59 15.24 2.21
C LYS A 53 -8.95 14.85 3.55
N PRO A 54 -8.41 13.63 3.69
CA PRO A 54 -7.66 13.26 4.88
C PRO A 54 -6.37 14.07 4.97
N LYS A 55 -5.83 14.25 6.18
CA LYS A 55 -4.51 14.82 6.39
C LYS A 55 -3.43 13.77 6.14
N MET A 56 -3.73 12.52 6.47
CA MET A 56 -2.77 11.42 6.38
C MET A 56 -3.40 10.12 5.91
N ILE A 57 -2.58 9.24 5.35
CA ILE A 57 -2.96 7.90 4.89
C ILE A 57 -1.91 6.86 5.27
N ARG A 58 -2.36 5.62 5.50
CA ARG A 58 -1.53 4.41 5.58
C ARG A 58 -1.91 3.47 4.46
N ILE A 59 -0.93 2.84 3.84
CA ILE A 59 -1.11 1.89 2.73
C ILE A 59 -0.50 0.55 3.14
N TYR A 60 -1.32 -0.50 3.22
CA TYR A 60 -0.87 -1.82 3.63
C TYR A 60 -1.12 -2.86 2.54
N PRO A 61 -0.07 -3.42 1.94
CA PRO A 61 -0.21 -4.64 1.16
C PRO A 61 -0.74 -5.78 2.03
N VAL A 62 -1.61 -6.60 1.44
CA VAL A 62 -2.22 -7.74 2.13
C VAL A 62 -1.19 -8.85 2.27
N LEU A 63 -1.05 -9.36 3.48
CA LEU A 63 -0.31 -10.58 3.79
C LEU A 63 -1.28 -11.70 4.16
N VAL A 64 -0.95 -12.91 3.78
CA VAL A 64 -1.65 -14.11 4.23
C VAL A 64 -1.08 -14.49 5.59
N ILE A 65 -1.91 -14.39 6.61
CA ILE A 65 -1.53 -14.69 8.00
C ILE A 65 -2.12 -16.02 8.40
N LYS A 66 -1.35 -16.79 9.15
CA LYS A 66 -1.70 -18.11 9.67
C LYS A 66 -2.98 -18.09 10.49
N GLY A 67 -3.78 -19.14 10.43
CA GLY A 67 -5.04 -19.26 11.13
C GLY A 67 -6.20 -18.44 10.57
N THR A 68 -6.00 -17.65 9.50
CA THR A 68 -7.03 -16.79 8.92
C THR A 68 -7.85 -17.50 7.83
N LYS A 69 -9.00 -16.90 7.49
CA LYS A 69 -9.80 -17.33 6.33
C LYS A 69 -8.99 -17.16 5.02
N LEU A 70 -8.17 -16.12 4.95
CA LEU A 70 -7.36 -15.83 3.76
C LEU A 70 -6.28 -16.91 3.54
N GLU A 71 -5.73 -17.48 4.59
CA GLU A 71 -4.83 -18.64 4.48
C GLU A 71 -5.53 -19.83 3.85
N LYS A 72 -6.78 -20.10 4.25
CA LYS A 72 -7.58 -21.19 3.64
C LYS A 72 -7.83 -20.94 2.15
N GLU A 73 -8.13 -19.70 1.78
CA GLU A 73 -8.33 -19.29 0.39
C GLU A 73 -7.02 -19.39 -0.43
N TYR A 74 -5.89 -19.07 0.17
CA TYR A 74 -4.57 -19.25 -0.44
C TYR A 74 -4.22 -20.72 -0.63
N ASN A 75 -4.40 -21.56 0.39
CA ASN A 75 -4.07 -23.00 0.34
C ASN A 75 -4.94 -23.78 -0.64
N ASN A 76 -6.17 -23.37 -0.87
CA ASN A 76 -7.07 -24.00 -1.85
C ASN A 76 -7.00 -23.36 -3.26
N GLY A 77 -6.11 -22.37 -3.46
CA GLY A 77 -5.86 -21.74 -4.76
C GLY A 77 -6.93 -20.73 -5.20
N THR A 78 -7.84 -20.32 -4.30
CA THR A 78 -8.88 -19.31 -4.62
C THR A 78 -8.42 -17.86 -4.39
N TYR A 79 -7.27 -17.66 -3.76
CA TYR A 79 -6.61 -16.38 -3.59
C TYR A 79 -5.11 -16.50 -3.90
N GLU A 80 -4.62 -15.58 -4.71
CA GLU A 80 -3.20 -15.41 -5.00
C GLU A 80 -2.74 -14.03 -4.50
N PRO A 81 -1.81 -13.95 -3.54
CA PRO A 81 -1.31 -12.67 -3.06
C PRO A 81 -0.39 -12.01 -4.10
N LEU A 82 -0.32 -10.68 -4.07
CA LEU A 82 0.62 -9.94 -4.90
C LEU A 82 2.07 -10.34 -4.57
N SER A 83 2.91 -10.37 -5.60
CA SER A 83 4.36 -10.39 -5.40
C SER A 83 4.86 -9.05 -4.83
N VAL A 84 6.06 -9.03 -4.25
CA VAL A 84 6.70 -7.78 -3.77
C VAL A 84 6.77 -6.73 -4.88
N VAL A 85 7.15 -7.14 -6.09
CA VAL A 85 7.27 -6.23 -7.25
C VAL A 85 5.92 -5.61 -7.61
N GLN A 86 4.86 -6.42 -7.71
CA GLN A 86 3.51 -5.94 -8.02
C GLN A 86 2.98 -4.97 -6.95
N ALA A 87 3.18 -5.31 -5.68
CA ALA A 87 2.77 -4.49 -4.56
C ALA A 87 3.53 -3.15 -4.53
N VAL A 88 4.85 -3.17 -4.78
CA VAL A 88 5.68 -1.95 -4.88
C VAL A 88 5.18 -1.06 -6.01
N GLU A 89 4.94 -1.59 -7.21
CA GLU A 89 4.46 -0.79 -8.35
C GLU A 89 3.09 -0.17 -8.09
N THR A 90 2.19 -0.90 -7.45
CA THR A 90 0.89 -0.36 -7.06
C THR A 90 1.04 0.73 -6.00
N CYS A 91 1.82 0.47 -4.94
CA CYS A 91 2.06 1.44 -3.88
C CYS A 91 2.74 2.71 -4.39
N LYS A 92 3.69 2.63 -5.31
CA LYS A 92 4.30 3.80 -5.98
C LYS A 92 3.24 4.71 -6.60
N GLN A 93 2.29 4.13 -7.34
CA GLN A 93 1.21 4.90 -7.96
C GLN A 93 0.31 5.56 -6.92
N LEU A 94 -0.07 4.84 -5.87
CA LEU A 94 -0.91 5.35 -4.79
C LEU A 94 -0.22 6.48 -4.02
N VAL A 95 1.06 6.31 -3.67
CA VAL A 95 1.86 7.34 -2.98
C VAL A 95 1.93 8.62 -3.80
N ARG A 96 2.17 8.54 -5.14
CA ARG A 96 2.11 9.72 -6.02
C ARG A 96 0.76 10.41 -5.94
N MET A 97 -0.33 9.64 -6.06
CA MET A 97 -1.69 10.21 -6.04
C MET A 97 -1.99 10.98 -4.75
N PHE A 98 -1.54 10.48 -3.60
CA PHE A 98 -1.73 11.16 -2.32
C PHE A 98 -0.79 12.36 -2.18
N ASN A 99 0.48 12.24 -2.53
CA ASN A 99 1.46 13.34 -2.49
C ASN A 99 1.05 14.51 -3.40
N ASP A 100 0.53 14.24 -4.61
CA ASP A 100 0.01 15.25 -5.53
C ASP A 100 -1.16 16.06 -4.92
N LYS A 101 -1.84 15.49 -3.94
CA LYS A 101 -2.94 16.12 -3.19
C LYS A 101 -2.52 16.63 -1.81
N LYS A 102 -1.21 16.63 -1.51
CA LYS A 102 -0.63 17.08 -0.22
C LYS A 102 -1.22 16.30 0.96
N ILE A 103 -1.45 15.00 0.78
CA ILE A 103 -1.88 14.07 1.82
C ILE A 103 -0.66 13.29 2.27
N ASP A 104 -0.34 13.36 3.56
CA ASP A 104 0.85 12.73 4.13
C ASP A 104 0.73 11.20 4.12
N VAL A 105 1.59 10.51 3.38
CA VAL A 105 1.67 9.05 3.43
C VAL A 105 2.57 8.64 4.59
N ILE A 106 1.96 8.45 5.76
CA ILE A 106 2.71 8.21 7.01
C ILE A 106 3.24 6.79 7.13
N ARG A 107 2.68 5.82 6.39
CA ARG A 107 3.15 4.44 6.38
C ARG A 107 2.84 3.74 5.06
N VAL A 108 3.81 2.97 4.57
CA VAL A 108 3.67 2.03 3.45
C VAL A 108 4.30 0.71 3.88
N GLY A 109 3.52 -0.38 3.78
CA GLY A 109 3.91 -1.69 4.28
C GLY A 109 3.70 -1.88 5.78
N LEU A 110 3.69 -3.13 6.21
CA LEU A 110 3.58 -3.51 7.60
C LEU A 110 4.92 -3.32 8.32
N GLN A 111 4.85 -3.06 9.61
CA GLN A 111 6.03 -3.00 10.46
C GLN A 111 6.45 -4.42 10.80
N ASN A 112 7.75 -4.68 10.76
CA ASN A 112 8.30 -5.92 11.27
C ASN A 112 8.02 -6.04 12.76
N THR A 113 7.50 -7.19 13.14
CA THR A 113 7.36 -7.64 14.53
C THR A 113 7.93 -9.05 14.61
N GLU A 114 8.01 -9.62 15.80
CA GLU A 114 8.40 -11.03 15.96
C GLU A 114 7.49 -11.98 15.18
N GLU A 115 6.20 -11.65 15.08
CA GLU A 115 5.16 -12.44 14.40
C GLU A 115 5.05 -12.10 12.91
N ILE A 116 5.34 -10.84 12.53
CA ILE A 116 5.32 -10.36 11.16
C ILE A 116 6.76 -10.20 10.68
N CYS A 117 7.37 -11.30 10.30
CA CYS A 117 8.73 -11.39 9.81
C CYS A 117 8.78 -12.25 8.55
N GLU A 118 9.96 -12.59 8.08
CA GLU A 118 10.15 -13.31 6.82
C GLU A 118 9.40 -14.65 6.82
N PRO A 119 8.59 -14.92 5.77
CA PRO A 119 7.87 -16.18 5.64
C PRO A 119 8.80 -17.39 5.75
N GLY A 120 8.39 -18.40 6.52
CA GLY A 120 9.18 -19.62 6.73
C GLY A 120 10.13 -19.57 7.93
N SER A 121 10.28 -18.46 8.64
CA SER A 121 10.93 -18.45 9.94
C SER A 121 10.03 -19.10 11.01
N ASN A 122 10.63 -19.73 12.03
CA ASN A 122 9.88 -20.44 13.07
C ASN A 122 8.91 -19.55 13.88
N GLN A 123 9.09 -18.24 13.83
CA GLN A 123 8.29 -17.27 14.58
C GLN A 123 7.28 -16.54 13.69
N SER A 124 7.38 -16.69 12.35
CA SER A 124 6.54 -15.95 11.42
C SER A 124 5.12 -16.50 11.36
N GLU A 125 4.14 -15.61 11.54
CA GLU A 125 2.75 -15.85 11.23
C GLU A 125 2.42 -15.57 9.75
N VAL A 126 3.38 -15.03 8.98
CA VAL A 126 3.21 -14.74 7.56
C VAL A 126 3.40 -16.01 6.73
N VAL A 127 2.36 -16.42 6.03
CA VAL A 127 2.35 -17.59 5.14
C VAL A 127 2.76 -17.21 3.73
N ALA A 128 2.23 -16.10 3.21
CA ALA A 128 2.50 -15.62 1.85
C ALA A 128 2.18 -14.12 1.71
N GLY A 129 2.62 -13.54 0.59
CA GLY A 129 2.33 -12.15 0.23
C GLY A 129 3.58 -11.29 0.13
N PRO A 130 3.42 -10.00 -0.16
CA PRO A 130 4.51 -9.07 -0.46
C PRO A 130 5.21 -8.58 0.81
N PHE A 131 5.68 -9.49 1.65
CA PHE A 131 6.49 -9.14 2.81
C PHE A 131 7.89 -8.73 2.38
N HIS A 132 8.37 -7.60 2.89
CA HIS A 132 9.76 -7.18 2.80
C HIS A 132 10.09 -6.25 3.98
N PRO A 133 11.18 -6.46 4.72
CA PRO A 133 11.52 -5.66 5.90
C PRO A 133 11.70 -4.16 5.59
N ALA A 134 12.20 -3.85 4.40
CA ALA A 134 12.37 -2.48 3.91
C ALA A 134 11.32 -2.11 2.83
N PHE A 135 10.08 -2.58 2.93
CA PHE A 135 9.06 -2.39 1.88
C PHE A 135 8.86 -0.91 1.51
N ARG A 136 8.77 -0.04 2.52
CA ARG A 136 8.66 1.41 2.31
C ARG A 136 9.83 1.96 1.50
N GLN A 137 11.05 1.54 1.82
CA GLN A 137 12.26 1.98 1.13
C GLN A 137 12.26 1.55 -0.35
N LEU A 138 11.78 0.33 -0.66
CA LEU A 138 11.61 -0.12 -2.04
C LEU A 138 10.66 0.79 -2.82
N VAL A 139 9.55 1.18 -2.23
CA VAL A 139 8.58 2.09 -2.86
C VAL A 139 9.19 3.47 -3.08
N GLU A 140 9.86 4.05 -2.07
CA GLU A 140 10.47 5.38 -2.13
C GLU A 140 11.64 5.42 -3.15
N THR A 141 12.50 4.41 -3.14
CA THR A 141 13.59 4.27 -4.12
C THR A 141 13.04 4.15 -5.55
N GLY A 142 11.99 3.35 -5.73
CA GLY A 142 11.33 3.22 -7.03
C GLY A 142 10.70 4.53 -7.51
N LEU A 143 10.08 5.30 -6.62
CA LEU A 143 9.54 6.63 -6.92
C LEU A 143 10.65 7.59 -7.36
N TRP A 144 11.73 7.66 -6.60
CA TRP A 144 12.89 8.49 -6.91
C TRP A 144 13.49 8.15 -8.26
N TYR A 145 13.66 6.85 -8.54
CA TYR A 145 14.17 6.37 -9.82
C TYR A 145 13.29 6.82 -10.99
N ASP A 146 11.98 6.58 -10.90
CA ASP A 146 11.02 6.95 -11.95
C ASP A 146 11.03 8.47 -12.23
N GLU A 147 11.11 9.30 -11.20
CA GLU A 147 11.14 10.75 -11.34
C GLU A 147 12.43 11.22 -12.02
N ASN A 148 13.57 10.63 -11.65
CA ASN A 148 14.86 11.00 -12.24
C ASN A 148 15.01 10.51 -13.67
N VAL A 149 14.51 9.31 -14.00
CA VAL A 149 14.46 8.82 -15.38
C VAL A 149 13.58 9.71 -16.26
N LYS A 150 12.41 10.16 -15.74
CA LYS A 150 11.55 11.10 -16.47
C LYS A 150 12.22 12.46 -16.69
N LYS A 151 12.90 13.01 -15.68
CA LYS A 151 13.64 14.27 -15.78
C LYS A 151 14.75 14.16 -16.83
N LYS A 152 15.52 13.06 -16.83
CA LYS A 152 16.60 12.79 -17.80
C LYS A 152 16.09 12.66 -19.24
N LYS A 153 14.97 11.97 -19.45
CA LYS A 153 14.34 11.88 -20.78
C LYS A 153 13.91 13.25 -21.30
N LYS A 154 13.40 14.14 -20.44
CA LYS A 154 13.05 15.52 -20.80
C LYS A 154 14.28 16.38 -21.18
N LEU A 155 15.44 16.10 -20.55
CA LEU A 155 16.68 16.85 -20.80
C LEU A 155 17.52 16.28 -21.94
N ASN A 156 17.06 15.23 -22.62
CA ASN A 156 17.77 14.54 -23.72
C ASN A 156 19.20 14.10 -23.38
N VAL A 157 19.49 13.83 -22.09
CA VAL A 157 20.80 13.45 -21.60
C VAL A 157 20.94 11.92 -21.60
N LYS A 158 21.87 11.39 -22.40
CA LYS A 158 22.28 9.98 -22.34
C LYS A 158 23.04 9.73 -21.04
N VAL A 159 22.45 8.97 -20.11
CA VAL A 159 23.12 8.57 -18.87
C VAL A 159 23.66 7.17 -19.04
N LYS A 160 24.96 7.01 -18.85
CA LYS A 160 25.62 5.70 -18.93
C LYS A 160 25.43 4.86 -17.65
N GLU A 161 25.31 5.48 -16.49
CA GLU A 161 25.18 4.75 -15.22
C GLU A 161 24.55 5.61 -14.11
N VAL A 162 23.73 5.02 -13.24
CA VAL A 162 23.25 5.64 -12.00
C VAL A 162 23.63 4.71 -10.85
N LYS A 163 24.61 5.11 -10.04
CA LYS A 163 24.90 4.41 -8.78
C LYS A 163 24.01 4.99 -7.68
N VAL A 164 23.22 4.13 -7.04
CA VAL A 164 22.47 4.47 -5.83
C VAL A 164 23.27 3.91 -4.66
N THR A 165 23.80 4.81 -3.85
CA THR A 165 24.43 4.44 -2.58
C THR A 165 23.35 4.59 -1.50
N VAL A 166 23.02 3.50 -0.84
CA VAL A 166 22.11 3.51 0.32
C VAL A 166 23.00 3.60 1.55
N ASN A 167 22.87 4.66 2.31
CA ASN A 167 23.50 4.81 3.61
C ASN A 167 22.57 4.22 4.68
#